data_d801f05c0d345a9c856caf4a5ad9a03b
#
_entry.id   d801f05c0d345a9c856caf4a5ad9a03b
#
_cell.length_a   1.000
_cell.length_b   1.000
_cell.length_c   1.000
_cell.angle_alpha   90.00
_cell.angle_beta   90.00
_cell.angle_gamma   90.00
#
_symmetry.space_group_name_H-M   'P 1'
#
loop_
_entity.id
_entity.type
_entity.pdbx_description
1 polymer ?
#
loop_
_entity_poly.entity_id
_entity_poly.type
_entity_poly.pdbx_seq_one_letter_code
_entity_poly.pdbx_strand_id
1 'polypeptide(L)'
;TKGYENKLALYFTDNWQVTPQFNIYYGGRLEYYRMSADQISASRFPGFRIGDFTTYSKEEETGNIIATQRSIHPAKVVKDKLNYAATLRATYNVTGQFGLTADGTVATRFPRINEYAGTGPTEEQYKRVTIPLIRGGLFYKNKWINLTSMVTYISKSNNIDQQNLTKPGTE
;
A
#
# COMPACT_ATOMS: atom_id res chain seq x y z
N THR A 1 11.02 -17.40 -0.63
CA THR A 1 9.57 -17.14 -0.52
C THR A 1 8.99 -17.14 -1.93
N LYS A 2 8.05 -18.03 -2.20
CA LYS A 2 7.32 -18.04 -3.47
C LYS A 2 5.98 -17.32 -3.25
N GLY A 3 5.60 -16.47 -4.18
CA GLY A 3 4.31 -15.80 -4.12
C GLY A 3 3.89 -15.26 -5.48
N TYR A 4 2.61 -15.05 -5.67
CA TYR A 4 2.05 -14.44 -6.85
C TYR A 4 1.00 -13.39 -6.49
N GLU A 5 0.88 -12.40 -7.34
CA GLU A 5 -0.12 -11.36 -7.27
C GLU A 5 -0.95 -11.36 -8.55
N ASN A 6 -2.25 -11.35 -8.41
CA ASN A 6 -3.20 -11.15 -9.51
C ASN A 6 -3.97 -9.86 -9.29
N LYS A 7 -4.13 -9.07 -10.35
CA LYS A 7 -4.86 -7.80 -10.33
C LYS A 7 -5.80 -7.74 -11.52
N LEU A 8 -7.05 -7.41 -11.25
CA LEU A 8 -8.05 -7.09 -12.25
C LEU A 8 -8.60 -5.71 -11.94
N ALA A 9 -8.56 -4.79 -12.89
CA ALA A 9 -9.04 -3.43 -12.68
C ALA A 9 -10.04 -3.01 -13.76
N LEU A 10 -11.08 -2.33 -13.32
CA LEU A 10 -12.00 -1.58 -14.15
C LEU A 10 -11.83 -0.09 -13.85
N TYR A 11 -11.86 0.74 -14.87
CA TYR A 11 -11.78 2.19 -14.72
C TYR A 11 -12.72 2.87 -15.70
N PHE A 12 -13.16 4.07 -15.32
CA PHE A 12 -13.88 4.99 -16.18
C PHE A 12 -13.37 6.40 -15.94
N THR A 13 -13.47 7.24 -16.97
CA THR A 13 -13.22 8.67 -16.90
C THR A 13 -14.16 9.39 -17.82
N ASP A 14 -14.56 10.58 -17.41
CA ASP A 14 -15.39 11.45 -18.24
C ASP A 14 -15.04 12.91 -17.99
N ASN A 15 -15.43 13.76 -18.94
CA ASN A 15 -15.15 15.19 -18.93
C ASN A 15 -16.40 15.95 -19.32
N TRP A 16 -17.00 16.59 -18.36
CA TRP A 16 -18.26 17.32 -18.53
C TRP A 16 -18.01 18.81 -18.61
N GLN A 17 -18.28 19.41 -19.77
CA GLN A 17 -18.30 20.85 -19.94
C GLN A 17 -19.64 21.43 -19.50
N VAL A 18 -19.70 21.92 -18.25
CA VAL A 18 -20.92 22.44 -17.66
C VAL A 18 -21.32 23.79 -18.28
N THR A 19 -20.32 24.65 -18.53
CA THR A 19 -20.44 25.91 -19.28
C THR A 19 -19.21 26.10 -20.16
N PRO A 20 -19.17 27.07 -21.10
CA PRO A 20 -17.96 27.38 -21.85
C PRO A 20 -16.72 27.67 -20.99
N GLN A 21 -16.94 28.13 -19.77
CA GLN A 21 -15.88 28.51 -18.82
C GLN A 21 -15.63 27.45 -17.76
N PHE A 22 -16.58 26.56 -17.48
CA PHE A 22 -16.51 25.61 -16.37
C PHE A 22 -16.55 24.15 -16.85
N ASN A 23 -15.53 23.42 -16.50
CA ASN A 23 -15.33 22.04 -16.87
C ASN A 23 -15.09 21.18 -15.61
N ILE A 24 -15.70 19.99 -15.58
CA ILE A 24 -15.53 18.99 -14.54
C ILE A 24 -14.99 17.72 -15.18
N TYR A 25 -13.81 17.29 -14.75
CA TYR A 25 -13.27 15.98 -15.07
C TYR A 25 -13.47 15.07 -13.85
N TYR A 26 -13.97 13.86 -14.06
CA TYR A 26 -14.10 12.87 -13.01
C TYR A 26 -13.76 11.48 -13.50
N GLY A 27 -13.34 10.64 -12.58
CA GLY A 27 -13.02 9.27 -12.90
C GLY A 27 -12.94 8.39 -11.67
N GLY A 28 -13.02 7.10 -11.94
CA GLY A 28 -12.93 6.08 -10.91
C GLY A 28 -12.24 4.83 -11.40
N ARG A 29 -11.65 4.09 -10.46
CA ARG A 29 -11.04 2.79 -10.66
C ARG A 29 -11.44 1.86 -9.54
N LEU A 30 -11.83 0.64 -9.88
CA LEU A 30 -11.97 -0.48 -8.98
C LEU A 30 -10.95 -1.54 -9.37
N GLU A 31 -10.21 -2.05 -8.40
CA GLU A 31 -9.20 -3.08 -8.62
C GLU A 31 -9.41 -4.22 -7.63
N TYR A 32 -9.70 -5.39 -8.16
CA TYR A 32 -9.61 -6.62 -7.39
C TYR A 32 -8.16 -7.07 -7.33
N TYR A 33 -7.65 -7.22 -6.12
CA TYR A 33 -6.28 -7.64 -5.84
C TYR A 33 -6.30 -8.95 -5.06
N ARG A 34 -5.59 -9.95 -5.57
CA ARG A 34 -5.40 -11.22 -4.89
C ARG A 34 -3.91 -11.53 -4.79
N MET A 35 -3.48 -11.80 -3.58
CA MET A 35 -2.12 -12.18 -3.26
C MET A 35 -2.09 -13.58 -2.65
N SER A 36 -1.13 -14.39 -3.05
CA SER A 36 -0.80 -15.65 -2.39
C SER A 36 0.70 -15.67 -2.14
N ALA A 37 1.09 -15.87 -0.91
CA ALA A 37 2.49 -15.96 -0.52
C ALA A 37 2.71 -17.07 0.50
N ASP A 38 3.86 -17.74 0.42
CA ASP A 38 4.32 -18.64 1.45
C ASP A 38 4.87 -17.80 2.60
N GLN A 39 4.18 -17.82 3.74
CA GLN A 39 4.62 -17.14 4.95
C GLN A 39 5.49 -18.09 5.75
N ILE A 40 6.75 -17.76 5.87
CA ILE A 40 7.65 -18.39 6.83
C ILE A 40 7.53 -17.56 8.10
N SER A 41 6.99 -18.15 9.16
CA SER A 41 7.07 -17.56 10.49
C SER A 41 8.55 -17.55 10.88
N ALA A 42 9.23 -16.45 10.58
CA ALA A 42 10.63 -16.29 10.87
C ALA A 42 10.80 -16.07 12.39
N SER A 43 11.08 -17.13 13.09
CA SER A 43 11.78 -17.00 14.36
C SER A 43 13.14 -16.40 14.06
N ARG A 44 13.46 -15.25 14.66
CA ARG A 44 14.71 -14.49 14.46
C ARG A 44 15.96 -15.18 15.06
N PHE A 45 15.92 -16.49 15.25
CA PHE A 45 17.05 -17.20 15.84
C PHE A 45 18.06 -17.58 14.77
N PRO A 46 19.37 -17.35 15.02
CA PRO A 46 20.44 -17.88 14.18
C PRO A 46 20.28 -19.40 14.08
N GLY A 47 20.29 -19.94 12.85
CA GLY A 47 20.14 -21.37 12.62
C GLY A 47 18.71 -21.84 12.35
N PHE A 48 17.78 -20.95 12.03
CA PHE A 48 16.43 -21.29 11.59
C PHE A 48 16.43 -22.24 10.40
N ARG A 49 15.79 -23.39 10.55
CA ARG A 49 15.62 -24.40 9.51
C ARG A 49 14.14 -24.59 9.17
N ILE A 50 13.84 -24.73 7.87
CA ILE A 50 12.53 -25.12 7.40
C ILE A 50 12.50 -26.64 7.29
N GLY A 51 11.42 -27.25 7.76
CA GLY A 51 11.21 -28.70 7.78
C GLY A 51 11.14 -29.25 9.20
N ASP A 52 11.26 -30.57 9.27
CA ASP A 52 11.27 -31.29 10.53
C ASP A 52 12.70 -31.36 11.07
N PHE A 53 12.90 -30.95 12.31
CA PHE A 53 14.21 -31.03 12.95
C PHE A 53 14.07 -31.19 14.46
N THR A 54 15.11 -31.78 15.06
CA THR A 54 15.19 -31.97 16.51
C THR A 54 16.09 -30.91 17.10
N THR A 55 15.61 -30.22 18.13
CA THR A 55 16.41 -29.33 18.96
C THR A 55 16.76 -30.02 20.25
N TYR A 56 18.02 -29.86 20.71
CA TYR A 56 18.50 -30.40 21.98
C TYR A 56 18.68 -29.24 22.95
N SER A 57 18.08 -29.32 24.12
CA SER A 57 18.30 -28.39 25.23
C SER A 57 18.76 -29.15 26.46
N LYS A 58 19.67 -28.56 27.23
CA LYS A 58 20.10 -29.11 28.50
C LYS A 58 19.20 -28.54 29.60
N GLU A 59 18.64 -29.41 30.40
CA GLU A 59 17.86 -28.99 31.57
C GLU A 59 18.80 -28.55 32.67
N GLU A 60 18.60 -27.35 33.21
CA GLU A 60 19.54 -26.77 34.19
C GLU A 60 19.55 -27.49 35.52
N GLU A 61 18.40 -28.07 35.97
CA GLU A 61 18.31 -28.74 37.25
C GLU A 61 18.86 -30.17 37.25
N THR A 62 18.66 -30.93 36.18
CA THR A 62 19.02 -32.36 36.15
C THR A 62 20.24 -32.62 35.28
N GLY A 63 20.65 -31.68 34.43
CA GLY A 63 21.73 -31.84 33.45
C GLY A 63 21.35 -32.72 32.26
N ASN A 64 20.13 -33.23 32.19
CA ASN A 64 19.67 -34.12 31.14
C ASN A 64 19.49 -33.38 29.80
N ILE A 65 19.75 -34.09 28.70
CA ILE A 65 19.51 -33.55 27.36
C ILE A 65 18.11 -33.90 26.94
N ILE A 66 17.28 -32.89 26.75
CA ILE A 66 15.91 -33.02 26.24
C ILE A 66 15.94 -32.82 24.73
N ALA A 67 15.48 -33.81 23.98
CA ALA A 67 15.29 -33.74 22.55
C ALA A 67 13.84 -33.32 22.24
N THR A 68 13.68 -32.16 21.63
CA THR A 68 12.35 -31.66 21.20
C THR A 68 12.25 -31.70 19.68
N GLN A 69 11.32 -32.47 19.16
CA GLN A 69 10.98 -32.43 17.73
C GLN A 69 10.23 -31.15 17.41
N ARG A 70 10.66 -30.45 16.38
CA ARG A 70 10.01 -29.27 15.83
C ARG A 70 9.75 -29.44 14.35
N SER A 71 8.58 -29.01 13.92
CA SER A 71 8.17 -29.00 12.51
C SER A 71 7.80 -27.57 12.12
N ILE A 72 8.53 -27.00 11.18
CA ILE A 72 8.29 -25.64 10.70
C ILE A 72 8.08 -25.69 9.19
N HIS A 73 6.84 -25.56 8.80
CA HIS A 73 6.45 -25.51 7.40
C HIS A 73 5.91 -24.11 7.05
N PRO A 74 6.19 -23.61 5.83
CA PRO A 74 5.63 -22.35 5.38
C PRO A 74 4.10 -22.46 5.29
N ALA A 75 3.40 -21.56 5.95
CA ALA A 75 1.96 -21.43 5.81
C ALA A 75 1.65 -20.63 4.53
N LYS A 76 0.71 -21.14 3.73
CA LYS A 76 0.22 -20.41 2.57
C LYS A 76 -0.81 -19.37 3.01
N VAL A 77 -0.48 -18.10 2.81
CA VAL A 77 -1.39 -16.99 3.07
C VAL A 77 -2.00 -16.53 1.75
N VAL A 78 -3.32 -16.53 1.69
CA VAL A 78 -4.10 -15.99 0.57
C VAL A 78 -4.91 -14.82 1.09
N LYS A 79 -4.74 -13.66 0.49
CA LYS A 79 -5.51 -12.44 0.79
C LYS A 79 -6.05 -11.87 -0.52
N ASP A 80 -7.33 -11.53 -0.50
CA ASP A 80 -8.01 -10.87 -1.60
C ASP A 80 -8.73 -9.63 -1.07
N LYS A 81 -8.69 -8.58 -1.83
CA LYS A 81 -9.26 -7.29 -1.44
C LYS A 81 -9.60 -6.43 -2.66
N LEU A 82 -10.52 -5.49 -2.43
CA LEU A 82 -10.90 -4.50 -3.42
C LEU A 82 -10.20 -3.17 -3.10
N ASN A 83 -9.40 -2.67 -4.03
CA ASN A 83 -8.87 -1.32 -4.04
C ASN A 83 -9.78 -0.41 -4.86
N TYR A 84 -9.79 0.86 -4.54
CA TYR A 84 -10.47 1.88 -5.33
C TYR A 84 -9.64 3.14 -5.44
N ALA A 85 -9.88 3.88 -6.49
CA ALA A 85 -9.43 5.25 -6.65
C ALA A 85 -10.55 6.07 -7.28
N ALA A 86 -10.65 7.33 -6.87
CA ALA A 86 -11.57 8.29 -7.46
C ALA A 86 -10.88 9.64 -7.60
N THR A 87 -11.17 10.35 -8.67
CA THR A 87 -10.66 11.70 -8.91
C THR A 87 -11.79 12.61 -9.38
N LEU A 88 -11.73 13.85 -8.92
CA LEU A 88 -12.60 14.93 -9.36
C LEU A 88 -11.74 16.16 -9.57
N ARG A 89 -11.83 16.78 -10.74
CA ARG A 89 -11.16 18.04 -11.07
C ARG A 89 -12.17 19.04 -11.58
N ALA A 90 -12.16 20.23 -11.03
CA ALA A 90 -12.89 21.39 -11.51
C ALA A 90 -11.91 22.38 -12.12
N THR A 91 -12.24 22.91 -13.30
CA THR A 91 -11.46 23.94 -14.00
C THR A 91 -12.39 25.08 -14.38
N TYR A 92 -11.99 26.29 -14.02
CA TYR A 92 -12.73 27.50 -14.36
C TYR A 92 -11.86 28.47 -15.15
N ASN A 93 -12.21 28.73 -16.39
CA ASN A 93 -11.55 29.71 -17.26
C ASN A 93 -12.09 31.11 -16.95
N VAL A 94 -11.32 31.93 -16.22
CA VAL A 94 -11.67 33.32 -15.93
C VAL A 94 -11.61 34.16 -17.20
N THR A 95 -10.60 33.88 -18.03
CA THR A 95 -10.42 34.47 -19.36
C THR A 95 -10.01 33.38 -20.35
N GLY A 96 -9.89 33.69 -21.63
CA GLY A 96 -9.35 32.77 -22.61
C GLY A 96 -7.91 32.29 -22.38
N GLN A 97 -7.19 32.94 -21.47
CA GLN A 97 -5.78 32.65 -21.18
C GLN A 97 -5.53 32.26 -19.72
N PHE A 98 -6.35 32.72 -18.81
CA PHE A 98 -6.18 32.53 -17.36
C PHE A 98 -7.32 31.76 -16.74
N GLY A 99 -7.01 30.85 -15.83
CA GLY A 99 -8.03 30.09 -15.10
C GLY A 99 -7.55 29.52 -13.79
N LEU A 100 -8.49 28.94 -13.10
CA LEU A 100 -8.36 28.27 -11.81
C LEU A 100 -8.57 26.77 -11.99
N THR A 101 -7.87 25.97 -11.22
CA THR A 101 -8.09 24.53 -11.17
C THR A 101 -8.06 24.05 -9.73
N ALA A 102 -8.94 23.13 -9.40
CA ALA A 102 -8.93 22.40 -8.13
C ALA A 102 -9.18 20.94 -8.40
N ASP A 103 -8.44 20.05 -7.78
CA ASP A 103 -8.69 18.62 -7.89
C ASP A 103 -8.51 17.89 -6.57
N GLY A 104 -9.34 16.87 -6.38
CA GLY A 104 -9.25 15.92 -5.30
C GLY A 104 -9.13 14.50 -5.86
N THR A 105 -8.24 13.74 -5.27
CA THR A 105 -8.06 12.32 -5.59
C THR A 105 -7.98 11.53 -4.29
N VAL A 106 -8.69 10.43 -4.22
CA VAL A 106 -8.48 9.42 -3.20
C VAL A 106 -8.06 8.12 -3.88
N ALA A 107 -6.98 7.53 -3.42
CA ALA A 107 -6.53 6.23 -3.89
C ALA A 107 -6.28 5.31 -2.71
N THR A 108 -6.59 4.03 -2.91
CA THR A 108 -6.33 3.00 -1.93
C THR A 108 -5.41 1.94 -2.50
N ARG A 109 -4.58 1.36 -1.65
CA ARG A 109 -3.78 0.18 -1.99
C ARG A 109 -3.69 -0.78 -0.81
N PHE A 110 -3.48 -2.04 -1.11
CA PHE A 110 -3.02 -3.01 -0.13
C PHE A 110 -1.49 -3.11 -0.17
N PRO A 111 -0.89 -3.52 0.97
CA PRO A 111 0.53 -3.81 1.02
C PRO A 111 0.92 -4.86 -0.03
N ARG A 112 2.12 -4.74 -0.57
CA ARG A 112 2.69 -5.67 -1.55
C ARG A 112 3.28 -6.91 -0.84
N ILE A 113 3.51 -7.98 -1.59
CA ILE A 113 4.13 -9.21 -1.10
C ILE A 113 5.45 -8.93 -0.35
N ASN A 114 6.28 -8.05 -0.87
CA ASN A 114 7.57 -7.71 -0.24
C ASN A 114 7.42 -6.89 1.06
N GLU A 115 6.31 -6.21 1.25
CA GLU A 115 5.99 -5.50 2.50
C GLU A 115 5.57 -6.48 3.60
N TYR A 116 5.23 -7.72 3.25
CA TYR A 116 4.91 -8.82 4.18
C TYR A 116 6.09 -9.75 4.44
N ALA A 117 7.09 -9.75 3.57
CA ALA A 117 8.23 -10.66 3.69
C ALA A 117 9.13 -10.26 4.85
N GLY A 118 9.04 -10.93 5.97
CA GLY A 118 10.00 -10.81 7.09
C GLY A 118 9.41 -10.66 8.48
N THR A 119 8.15 -10.38 8.61
CA THR A 119 7.45 -10.39 9.90
C THR A 119 6.14 -11.13 9.72
N GLY A 120 5.83 -12.07 10.63
CA GLY A 120 4.49 -12.66 10.67
C GLY A 120 3.49 -11.50 10.76
N PRO A 121 2.69 -11.22 9.71
CA PRO A 121 1.85 -10.04 9.72
C PRO A 121 0.75 -10.24 10.75
N THR A 122 0.67 -9.32 11.68
CA THR A 122 -0.55 -9.17 12.48
C THR A 122 -1.68 -8.73 11.54
N GLU A 123 -2.91 -9.04 11.88
CA GLU A 123 -4.07 -8.59 11.09
C GLU A 123 -4.09 -7.07 10.86
N GLU A 124 -3.50 -6.30 11.77
CA GLU A 124 -3.35 -4.86 11.65
C GLU A 124 -2.48 -4.40 10.46
N GLN A 125 -1.51 -5.19 10.06
CA GLN A 125 -0.62 -4.89 8.92
C GLN A 125 -1.31 -5.11 7.57
N TYR A 126 -2.47 -5.79 7.54
CA TYR A 126 -3.27 -5.98 6.32
C TYR A 126 -4.27 -4.85 6.07
N LYS A 127 -4.16 -3.74 6.80
CA LYS A 127 -5.05 -2.59 6.59
C LYS A 127 -4.76 -1.91 5.26
N ARG A 128 -5.83 -1.49 4.62
CA ARG A 128 -5.77 -0.68 3.40
C ARG A 128 -5.08 0.65 3.68
N VAL A 129 -4.11 0.99 2.86
CA VAL A 129 -3.51 2.32 2.84
C VAL A 129 -4.39 3.22 2.01
N THR A 130 -4.82 4.35 2.56
CA THR A 130 -5.61 5.37 1.87
C THR A 130 -4.78 6.64 1.72
N ILE A 131 -4.75 7.18 0.51
CA ILE A 131 -3.93 8.33 0.14
C ILE A 131 -4.88 9.38 -0.48
N PRO A 132 -5.44 10.28 0.33
CA PRO A 132 -6.11 11.45 -0.18
C PRO A 132 -5.08 12.49 -0.65
N LEU A 133 -5.39 13.14 -1.76
CA LEU A 133 -4.62 14.22 -2.35
C LEU A 133 -5.60 15.33 -2.75
N ILE A 134 -5.30 16.54 -2.38
CA ILE A 134 -6.06 17.74 -2.77
C ILE A 134 -5.09 18.73 -3.36
N ARG A 135 -5.43 19.30 -4.52
CA ARG A 135 -4.64 20.32 -5.19
C ARG A 135 -5.52 21.49 -5.59
N GLY A 136 -4.94 22.69 -5.55
CA GLY A 136 -5.57 23.89 -6.05
C GLY A 136 -4.54 24.80 -6.66
N GLY A 137 -4.90 25.50 -7.71
CA GLY A 137 -3.93 26.36 -8.39
C GLY A 137 -4.50 27.21 -9.50
N LEU A 138 -3.57 27.89 -10.14
CA LEU A 138 -3.79 28.84 -11.23
C LEU A 138 -3.10 28.31 -12.48
N PHE A 139 -3.68 28.60 -13.63
CA PHE A 139 -2.99 28.38 -14.89
C PHE A 139 -3.13 29.61 -15.80
N TYR A 140 -2.07 29.83 -16.59
CA TYR A 140 -2.02 30.81 -17.65
C TYR A 140 -1.53 30.14 -18.92
N LYS A 141 -2.23 30.31 -20.03
CA LYS A 141 -1.91 29.71 -21.32
C LYS A 141 -2.09 30.71 -22.45
N ASN A 142 -1.05 30.90 -23.22
CA ASN A 142 -1.10 31.66 -24.49
C ASN A 142 -0.34 30.90 -25.60
N LYS A 143 -0.12 31.54 -26.76
CA LYS A 143 0.63 30.95 -27.90
C LYS A 143 2.02 30.45 -27.51
N TRP A 144 2.68 31.07 -26.54
CA TRP A 144 4.11 30.94 -26.30
C TRP A 144 4.40 30.28 -24.94
N ILE A 145 3.51 30.49 -23.99
CA ILE A 145 3.73 30.12 -22.57
C ILE A 145 2.55 29.32 -22.05
N ASN A 146 2.85 28.23 -21.38
CA ASN A 146 1.91 27.48 -20.56
C ASN A 146 2.49 27.37 -19.14
N LEU A 147 1.91 28.12 -18.21
CA LEU A 147 2.36 28.19 -16.82
C LEU A 147 1.25 27.65 -15.92
N THR A 148 1.60 26.76 -14.99
CA THR A 148 0.69 26.25 -13.97
C THR A 148 1.38 26.32 -12.61
N SER A 149 0.71 26.93 -11.64
CA SER A 149 1.15 26.96 -10.24
C SER A 149 0.12 26.25 -9.39
N MET A 150 0.57 25.29 -8.58
CA MET A 150 -0.32 24.45 -7.76
C MET A 150 0.20 24.29 -6.35
N VAL A 151 -0.71 24.35 -5.39
CA VAL A 151 -0.48 23.90 -4.01
C VAL A 151 -1.07 22.52 -3.86
N THR A 152 -0.32 21.61 -3.26
CA THR A 152 -0.70 20.20 -3.10
C THR A 152 -0.66 19.83 -1.62
N TYR A 153 -1.74 19.23 -1.14
CA TYR A 153 -1.81 18.56 0.15
C TYR A 153 -1.99 17.07 -0.04
N ILE A 154 -1.11 16.29 0.58
CA ILE A 154 -1.15 14.83 0.56
C ILE A 154 -1.16 14.34 1.99
N SER A 155 -2.07 13.42 2.30
CA SER A 155 -2.06 12.68 3.54
C SER A 155 -1.96 11.18 3.24
N LYS A 156 -1.51 10.39 4.21
CA LYS A 156 -1.38 8.95 4.07
C LYS A 156 -1.77 8.29 5.38
N SER A 157 -2.81 7.48 5.35
CA SER A 157 -3.24 6.69 6.51
C SER A 157 -2.79 5.24 6.41
N ASN A 158 -2.63 4.59 7.56
CA ASN A 158 -2.22 3.18 7.67
C ASN A 158 -0.90 2.89 6.94
N ASN A 159 0.07 3.79 7.05
CA ASN A 159 1.39 3.54 6.50
C ASN A 159 2.06 2.41 7.29
N ILE A 160 2.45 1.35 6.58
CA ILE A 160 3.29 0.30 7.15
C ILE A 160 4.71 0.86 7.15
N ASP A 161 5.13 1.33 8.31
CA ASP A 161 6.50 1.81 8.48
C ASP A 161 7.41 0.60 8.71
N GLN A 162 8.29 0.32 7.76
CA GLN A 162 9.27 -0.76 7.89
C GLN A 162 10.28 -0.50 9.04
N GLN A 163 10.34 0.72 9.55
CA GLN A 163 11.27 1.10 10.63
C GLN A 163 10.88 0.50 12.00
N ASN A 164 9.63 0.09 12.18
CA ASN A 164 9.22 -0.56 13.43
C ASN A 164 9.71 -2.02 13.58
N LEU A 165 10.47 -2.53 12.63
CA LEU A 165 11.05 -3.88 12.69
C LEU A 165 12.37 -3.95 13.48
N THR A 166 12.91 -2.82 13.85
CA THR A 166 14.12 -2.69 14.69
C THR A 166 13.83 -1.91 15.96
N LYS A 167 12.92 -2.41 16.82
CA LYS A 167 13.03 -2.04 18.22
C LYS A 167 14.25 -2.78 18.78
N PRO A 168 15.33 -2.07 19.18
CA PRO A 168 16.35 -2.68 20.02
C PRO A 168 15.66 -3.22 21.26
N GLY A 169 15.99 -4.44 21.63
CA GLY A 169 15.53 -4.98 22.89
C GLY A 169 15.85 -3.98 24.01
N THR A 170 14.86 -3.60 24.73
CA THR A 170 15.08 -3.05 26.09
C THR A 170 15.67 -4.18 26.90
N GLU A 171 16.90 -3.99 27.33
CA GLU A 171 17.57 -4.76 28.35
C GLU A 171 16.73 -4.90 29.63
#